data_88d95e0212bff1c23b545b829074bff1
#
_entry.id   88d95e0212bff1c23b545b829074bff1
#
_cell.length_a   1.000
_cell.length_b   1.000
_cell.length_c   1.000
_cell.angle_alpha   90.00
_cell.angle_beta   90.00
_cell.angle_gamma   90.00
#
_symmetry.space_group_name_H-M   'P 1'
#
loop_
_entity.id
_entity.type
_entity.pdbx_description
1 polymer ?
#
loop_
_entity_poly.entity_id
_entity_poly.type
_entity_poly.pdbx_seq_one_letter_code
_entity_poly.pdbx_strand_id
1 'polypeptide(L)'
;IVKNGSTFTAPASDGLTRPDGNTDSYFMWLDGNGNSYEPGGSVPADVTELTVQWTAPTYAVTLNTNGGTINSGNVTEYTYGVGATLPTDVTRTGYTFKGWYDNENLTGSPVTAIGGAETGNKEYWAKWEANTYTVTFYPTGGSSSSEDRDDPSGNAFITDRPNKDNPTTPTTAKSNSVKVDSKGNAVITRSIVADVISVAQSDSIKHGNTKNGIAVVVPVEISKALAGVQITLKADALDKLVSSGVKRFTIDTDSMADFGFMLDTLKELNRQTTGDLILKMKKTAVTSQEVETAIGNRPVYDITLWEVKNGKETAVNLSGKTVSIAIPYTPAKNEQPGNLYAVYVDENGNVQWISKSSYNMDQKAVIFVAEHFSIYGIGYKNQIPAFTDVNNHWAKDNMLFVVSRGLLSGTSATTFSPNTGMTRGMFVTALGRLAGVDPTDYQASRFTDVKEDAYYAPYVNWAAKTGVVSGTTDTTFAPDTNINREQMAVIMKNYATKLGYTIPKTLEVVNFADSAGISSWAKE
;
A
#
# COMPACT_ATOMS: atom_id res chain seq x y z
N ILE A 1 -39.46 15.63 -51.96
CA ILE A 1 -38.68 16.58 -52.80
C ILE A 1 -38.08 17.61 -51.86
N VAL A 2 -36.80 17.66 -51.81
CA VAL A 2 -36.04 18.61 -50.94
C VAL A 2 -35.53 19.76 -51.81
N LYS A 3 -35.59 20.99 -51.29
CA LYS A 3 -35.10 22.17 -51.99
C LYS A 3 -33.56 22.10 -52.12
N ASN A 4 -33.05 22.36 -53.31
CA ASN A 4 -31.60 22.33 -53.56
C ASN A 4 -30.81 23.18 -52.54
N GLY A 5 -29.81 22.60 -51.93
CA GLY A 5 -28.98 23.23 -50.89
C GLY A 5 -29.55 23.15 -49.46
N SER A 6 -30.65 22.45 -49.23
CA SER A 6 -31.23 22.24 -47.89
C SER A 6 -30.98 20.81 -47.41
N THR A 7 -30.70 20.60 -46.13
CA THR A 7 -30.71 19.29 -45.53
C THR A 7 -32.14 18.77 -45.35
N PHE A 8 -32.33 17.47 -45.26
CA PHE A 8 -33.60 16.86 -44.88
C PHE A 8 -33.41 15.93 -43.67
N THR A 9 -34.51 15.58 -43.03
CA THR A 9 -34.49 14.68 -41.89
C THR A 9 -34.64 13.24 -42.36
N ALA A 10 -33.74 12.36 -41.97
CA ALA A 10 -33.85 10.93 -42.23
C ALA A 10 -35.16 10.38 -41.62
N PRO A 11 -35.87 9.47 -42.30
CA PRO A 11 -37.10 8.89 -41.73
C PRO A 11 -36.86 8.27 -40.36
N ALA A 12 -37.85 8.44 -39.46
CA ALA A 12 -37.89 7.74 -38.19
C ALA A 12 -38.23 6.25 -38.39
N SER A 13 -38.17 5.48 -37.33
CA SER A 13 -38.37 4.01 -37.34
C SER A 13 -39.82 3.57 -37.61
N ASP A 14 -40.79 4.51 -37.63
CA ASP A 14 -42.20 4.20 -37.76
C ASP A 14 -42.51 3.46 -39.09
N GLY A 15 -42.93 2.20 -38.95
CA GLY A 15 -43.28 1.36 -40.10
C GLY A 15 -42.16 0.51 -40.69
N LEU A 16 -40.95 0.56 -40.12
CA LEU A 16 -39.85 -0.33 -40.50
C LEU A 16 -39.84 -1.57 -39.60
N THR A 17 -39.85 -2.75 -40.23
CA THR A 17 -39.69 -4.04 -39.53
C THR A 17 -38.40 -4.70 -40.00
N ARG A 18 -37.58 -5.13 -39.05
CA ARG A 18 -36.39 -5.91 -39.37
C ARG A 18 -36.78 -7.26 -39.98
N PRO A 19 -36.07 -7.76 -40.99
CA PRO A 19 -36.41 -9.02 -41.65
C PRO A 19 -36.45 -10.25 -40.74
N ASP A 20 -35.76 -10.22 -39.61
CA ASP A 20 -35.75 -11.29 -38.60
C ASP A 20 -36.86 -11.17 -37.55
N GLY A 21 -37.71 -10.15 -37.64
CA GLY A 21 -38.83 -9.91 -36.73
C GLY A 21 -38.42 -9.40 -35.31
N ASN A 22 -37.16 -9.05 -35.09
CA ASN A 22 -36.69 -8.51 -33.80
C ASN A 22 -37.09 -7.04 -33.65
N THR A 23 -37.83 -6.69 -32.59
CA THR A 23 -38.33 -5.34 -32.33
C THR A 23 -37.32 -4.44 -31.62
N ASP A 24 -36.26 -4.98 -31.03
CA ASP A 24 -35.24 -4.24 -30.29
C ASP A 24 -34.03 -3.86 -31.16
N SER A 25 -34.20 -3.92 -32.49
CA SER A 25 -33.09 -3.70 -33.41
C SER A 25 -32.90 -2.22 -33.72
N TYR A 26 -31.70 -1.76 -33.49
CA TYR A 26 -31.20 -0.48 -33.95
C TYR A 26 -30.95 -0.53 -35.46
N PHE A 27 -31.17 0.57 -36.18
CA PHE A 27 -30.82 0.70 -37.59
C PHE A 27 -30.23 2.08 -37.89
N MET A 28 -29.48 2.15 -38.96
CA MET A 28 -28.95 3.38 -39.55
C MET A 28 -29.41 3.51 -40.98
N TRP A 29 -29.53 4.71 -41.47
CA TRP A 29 -29.65 4.97 -42.88
C TRP A 29 -28.27 5.12 -43.50
N LEU A 30 -27.95 4.42 -44.58
CA LEU A 30 -26.73 4.57 -45.36
C LEU A 30 -27.05 5.25 -46.71
N ASP A 31 -26.19 6.20 -47.12
CA ASP A 31 -26.19 6.71 -48.48
C ASP A 31 -25.36 5.84 -49.42
N GLY A 32 -25.37 6.15 -50.70
CA GLY A 32 -24.60 5.43 -51.73
C GLY A 32 -23.08 5.56 -51.60
N ASN A 33 -22.59 6.46 -50.72
CA ASN A 33 -21.16 6.66 -50.43
C ASN A 33 -20.71 5.95 -49.13
N GLY A 34 -21.66 5.31 -48.43
CA GLY A 34 -21.38 4.62 -47.18
C GLY A 34 -21.40 5.51 -45.93
N ASN A 35 -21.87 6.76 -46.02
CA ASN A 35 -22.08 7.60 -44.85
C ASN A 35 -23.38 7.15 -44.14
N SER A 36 -23.32 7.14 -42.79
CA SER A 36 -24.43 6.69 -41.96
C SER A 36 -25.15 7.85 -41.30
N TYR A 37 -26.49 7.76 -41.24
CA TYR A 37 -27.37 8.76 -40.63
C TYR A 37 -28.30 8.07 -39.65
N GLU A 38 -28.49 8.66 -38.49
CA GLU A 38 -29.44 8.17 -37.46
C GLU A 38 -30.90 8.43 -37.93
N PRO A 39 -31.85 7.60 -37.50
CA PRO A 39 -33.27 7.89 -37.66
C PRO A 39 -33.64 9.24 -37.05
N GLY A 40 -34.25 10.12 -37.82
CA GLY A 40 -34.52 11.50 -37.41
C GLY A 40 -33.32 12.45 -37.54
N GLY A 41 -32.17 11.97 -37.96
CA GLY A 41 -30.96 12.77 -38.18
C GLY A 41 -31.01 13.63 -39.43
N SER A 42 -30.12 14.62 -39.52
CA SER A 42 -30.00 15.52 -40.67
C SER A 42 -29.19 14.85 -41.79
N VAL A 43 -29.72 14.86 -43.00
CA VAL A 43 -29.10 14.30 -44.22
C VAL A 43 -28.78 15.43 -45.18
N PRO A 44 -27.58 15.48 -45.80
CA PRO A 44 -27.25 16.46 -46.84
C PRO A 44 -28.18 16.39 -48.05
N ALA A 45 -28.39 17.54 -48.70
CA ALA A 45 -29.33 17.67 -49.81
C ALA A 45 -28.92 16.96 -51.10
N ASP A 46 -27.67 16.58 -51.22
CA ASP A 46 -27.07 15.84 -52.35
C ASP A 46 -27.25 14.32 -52.22
N VAL A 47 -27.72 13.83 -51.07
CA VAL A 47 -28.06 12.43 -50.87
C VAL A 47 -29.40 12.13 -51.52
N THR A 48 -29.39 11.26 -52.51
CA THR A 48 -30.60 10.92 -53.29
C THR A 48 -31.21 9.57 -52.94
N GLU A 49 -30.45 8.72 -52.25
CA GLU A 49 -30.87 7.37 -51.85
C GLU A 49 -30.39 7.07 -50.42
N LEU A 50 -31.25 6.47 -49.61
CA LEU A 50 -30.93 5.96 -48.28
C LEU A 50 -31.38 4.51 -48.19
N THR A 51 -30.46 3.64 -47.79
CA THR A 51 -30.71 2.22 -47.56
C THR A 51 -30.66 1.92 -46.06
N VAL A 52 -31.58 1.11 -45.56
CA VAL A 52 -31.59 0.67 -44.16
C VAL A 52 -30.46 -0.34 -43.91
N GLN A 53 -29.62 -0.05 -42.91
CA GLN A 53 -28.64 -0.99 -42.39
C GLN A 53 -29.04 -1.42 -40.97
N TRP A 54 -29.38 -2.67 -40.79
CA TRP A 54 -29.77 -3.28 -39.52
C TRP A 54 -28.54 -3.74 -38.72
N THR A 55 -27.63 -2.82 -38.41
CA THR A 55 -26.45 -3.08 -37.57
C THR A 55 -26.42 -2.08 -36.45
N ALA A 56 -26.22 -2.58 -35.22
CA ALA A 56 -26.03 -1.72 -34.08
C ALA A 56 -24.67 -1.00 -34.19
N PRO A 57 -24.60 0.31 -33.95
CA PRO A 57 -23.32 1.03 -33.92
C PRO A 57 -22.46 0.55 -32.79
N THR A 58 -21.14 0.56 -33.02
CA THR A 58 -20.12 0.29 -32.04
C THR A 58 -19.43 1.59 -31.64
N TYR A 59 -19.24 1.79 -30.37
CA TYR A 59 -18.61 2.99 -29.80
C TYR A 59 -17.36 2.61 -29.06
N ALA A 60 -16.32 3.45 -29.15
CA ALA A 60 -15.07 3.23 -28.45
C ALA A 60 -15.20 3.42 -26.93
N VAL A 61 -14.45 2.62 -26.18
CA VAL A 61 -14.30 2.73 -24.74
C VAL A 61 -12.83 2.97 -24.41
N THR A 62 -12.57 4.04 -23.68
CA THR A 62 -11.24 4.33 -23.13
C THR A 62 -11.25 4.08 -21.63
N LEU A 63 -10.34 3.22 -21.15
CA LEU A 63 -10.16 2.92 -19.74
C LEU A 63 -8.83 3.50 -19.26
N ASN A 64 -8.89 4.63 -18.55
CA ASN A 64 -7.74 5.27 -17.93
C ASN A 64 -7.43 4.58 -16.59
N THR A 65 -6.44 3.73 -16.59
CA THR A 65 -6.12 2.90 -15.42
C THR A 65 -5.49 3.66 -14.25
N ASN A 66 -5.12 4.94 -14.44
CA ASN A 66 -4.47 5.77 -13.42
C ASN A 66 -3.28 5.07 -12.74
N GLY A 67 -2.42 4.45 -13.56
CA GLY A 67 -1.23 3.73 -13.12
C GLY A 67 -1.48 2.29 -12.65
N GLY A 68 -2.66 1.73 -12.94
CA GLY A 68 -2.96 0.31 -12.76
C GLY A 68 -2.82 -0.48 -14.05
N THR A 69 -2.99 -1.79 -13.94
CA THR A 69 -3.00 -2.76 -15.05
C THR A 69 -4.31 -3.53 -15.05
N ILE A 70 -4.95 -3.63 -16.21
CA ILE A 70 -6.10 -4.51 -16.42
C ILE A 70 -5.54 -5.91 -16.74
N ASN A 71 -5.80 -6.89 -15.86
CA ASN A 71 -5.29 -8.25 -16.04
C ASN A 71 -6.20 -9.09 -16.94
N SER A 72 -7.52 -8.85 -16.87
CA SER A 72 -8.50 -9.54 -17.71
C SER A 72 -9.74 -8.68 -17.94
N GLY A 73 -10.50 -9.00 -19.00
CA GLY A 73 -11.77 -8.36 -19.31
C GLY A 73 -11.65 -6.92 -19.83
N ASN A 74 -10.52 -6.52 -20.44
CA ASN A 74 -10.38 -5.19 -21.03
C ASN A 74 -11.43 -4.96 -22.09
N VAL A 75 -12.06 -3.77 -22.05
CA VAL A 75 -13.11 -3.34 -22.97
C VAL A 75 -12.62 -2.13 -23.76
N THR A 76 -12.55 -2.26 -25.08
CA THR A 76 -12.13 -1.19 -25.99
C THR A 76 -13.28 -0.62 -26.82
N GLU A 77 -14.39 -1.33 -26.86
CA GLU A 77 -15.60 -0.94 -27.60
C GLU A 77 -16.84 -1.58 -26.97
N TYR A 78 -18.02 -1.03 -27.26
CA TYR A 78 -19.30 -1.62 -26.92
C TYR A 78 -20.29 -1.39 -28.05
N THR A 79 -21.26 -2.29 -28.18
CA THR A 79 -22.30 -2.23 -29.23
C THR A 79 -23.63 -1.77 -28.61
N TYR A 80 -24.30 -0.84 -29.27
CA TYR A 80 -25.66 -0.42 -28.90
C TYR A 80 -26.58 -1.63 -28.85
N GLY A 81 -27.46 -1.70 -27.88
CA GLY A 81 -28.35 -2.85 -27.62
C GLY A 81 -27.74 -3.95 -26.77
N VAL A 82 -26.40 -4.01 -26.66
CA VAL A 82 -25.66 -5.03 -25.87
C VAL A 82 -25.02 -4.43 -24.61
N GLY A 83 -24.34 -3.29 -24.78
CA GLY A 83 -23.54 -2.70 -23.72
C GLY A 83 -22.22 -3.45 -23.47
N ALA A 84 -21.59 -3.19 -22.32
CA ALA A 84 -20.38 -3.90 -21.90
C ALA A 84 -20.22 -3.89 -20.39
N THR A 85 -19.64 -4.93 -19.83
CA THR A 85 -19.24 -4.97 -18.41
C THR A 85 -17.82 -4.48 -18.27
N LEU A 86 -17.57 -3.52 -17.37
CA LEU A 86 -16.24 -2.99 -17.12
C LEU A 86 -15.39 -3.97 -16.31
N PRO A 87 -14.07 -4.04 -16.57
CA PRO A 87 -13.18 -5.01 -15.90
C PRO A 87 -13.08 -4.76 -14.40
N THR A 88 -13.11 -5.84 -13.61
CA THR A 88 -12.91 -5.81 -12.16
C THR A 88 -11.57 -6.39 -11.73
N ASP A 89 -10.93 -7.17 -12.61
CA ASP A 89 -9.59 -7.71 -12.39
C ASP A 89 -8.54 -6.67 -12.83
N VAL A 90 -8.37 -5.67 -11.96
CA VAL A 90 -7.46 -4.55 -12.17
C VAL A 90 -6.55 -4.44 -10.95
N THR A 91 -5.25 -4.35 -11.19
CA THR A 91 -4.24 -4.30 -10.13
C THR A 91 -3.37 -3.06 -10.22
N ARG A 92 -2.97 -2.55 -9.06
CA ARG A 92 -1.95 -1.50 -8.91
C ARG A 92 -1.21 -1.76 -7.63
N THR A 93 0.11 -1.93 -7.71
CA THR A 93 0.95 -2.21 -6.54
C THR A 93 0.76 -1.15 -5.46
N GLY A 94 0.43 -1.60 -4.25
CA GLY A 94 0.21 -0.71 -3.10
C GLY A 94 -1.15 -0.02 -3.05
N TYR A 95 -2.12 -0.39 -3.91
CA TYR A 95 -3.44 0.22 -3.97
C TYR A 95 -4.55 -0.83 -4.08
N THR A 96 -5.73 -0.46 -3.59
CA THR A 96 -6.97 -1.23 -3.77
C THR A 96 -7.84 -0.54 -4.80
N PHE A 97 -8.33 -1.29 -5.78
CA PHE A 97 -9.25 -0.79 -6.80
C PHE A 97 -10.62 -0.49 -6.20
N LYS A 98 -11.16 0.72 -6.48
CA LYS A 98 -12.46 1.20 -5.96
C LYS A 98 -13.53 1.33 -7.04
N GLY A 99 -13.20 1.00 -8.27
CA GLY A 99 -14.13 1.04 -9.38
C GLY A 99 -13.76 2.06 -10.47
N TRP A 100 -14.51 2.01 -11.55
CA TRP A 100 -14.42 2.94 -12.66
C TRP A 100 -15.36 4.12 -12.45
N TYR A 101 -14.94 5.32 -12.83
CA TYR A 101 -15.72 6.55 -12.74
C TYR A 101 -15.81 7.19 -14.12
N ASP A 102 -16.94 7.81 -14.41
CA ASP A 102 -17.25 8.48 -15.69
C ASP A 102 -16.70 9.91 -15.79
N ASN A 103 -15.83 10.29 -14.84
CA ASN A 103 -15.19 11.60 -14.81
C ASN A 103 -13.80 11.53 -14.17
N GLU A 104 -12.88 12.38 -14.67
CA GLU A 104 -11.50 12.45 -14.21
C GLU A 104 -11.35 12.84 -12.72
N ASN A 105 -12.33 13.57 -12.17
CA ASN A 105 -12.33 13.97 -10.77
C ASN A 105 -12.69 12.83 -9.80
N LEU A 106 -13.06 11.66 -10.31
CA LEU A 106 -13.41 10.46 -9.55
C LEU A 106 -14.52 10.70 -8.51
N THR A 107 -15.53 11.53 -8.89
CA THR A 107 -16.68 11.88 -8.05
C THR A 107 -17.91 11.07 -8.45
N GLY A 108 -18.89 10.96 -7.53
CA GLY A 108 -20.11 10.19 -7.76
C GLY A 108 -19.97 8.72 -7.36
N SER A 109 -20.74 7.86 -8.01
CA SER A 109 -20.72 6.40 -7.79
C SER A 109 -19.90 5.68 -8.87
N PRO A 110 -19.25 4.57 -8.53
CA PRO A 110 -18.52 3.79 -9.53
C PRO A 110 -19.47 3.15 -10.55
N VAL A 111 -19.02 3.11 -11.79
CA VAL A 111 -19.70 2.48 -12.92
C VAL A 111 -19.18 1.04 -13.08
N THR A 112 -20.06 0.08 -13.21
CA THR A 112 -19.70 -1.35 -13.36
C THR A 112 -19.97 -1.88 -14.78
N ALA A 113 -20.84 -1.20 -15.53
CA ALA A 113 -21.19 -1.61 -16.88
C ALA A 113 -21.68 -0.41 -17.69
N ILE A 114 -21.60 -0.52 -19.01
CA ILE A 114 -22.21 0.38 -19.98
C ILE A 114 -23.53 -0.24 -20.35
N GLY A 115 -24.63 0.52 -20.18
CA GLY A 115 -25.96 0.04 -20.50
C GLY A 115 -26.17 -0.13 -22.03
N GLY A 116 -27.02 -1.09 -22.41
CA GLY A 116 -27.29 -1.32 -23.84
C GLY A 116 -27.97 -0.15 -24.58
N ALA A 117 -28.61 0.74 -23.86
CA ALA A 117 -29.25 1.94 -24.46
C ALA A 117 -28.33 3.16 -24.56
N GLU A 118 -27.07 3.02 -24.12
CA GLU A 118 -26.09 4.11 -24.15
C GLU A 118 -25.52 4.32 -25.55
N THR A 119 -25.20 5.58 -25.87
CA THR A 119 -24.62 5.99 -27.15
C THR A 119 -23.36 6.81 -26.97
N GLY A 120 -22.54 6.90 -28.03
CA GLY A 120 -21.32 7.68 -28.07
C GLY A 120 -20.14 7.01 -27.39
N ASN A 121 -18.92 7.50 -27.66
CA ASN A 121 -17.72 7.01 -27.04
C ASN A 121 -17.73 7.25 -25.53
N LYS A 122 -17.19 6.33 -24.76
CA LYS A 122 -17.14 6.39 -23.30
C LYS A 122 -15.70 6.43 -22.83
N GLU A 123 -15.51 7.17 -21.76
CA GLU A 123 -14.22 7.26 -21.10
C GLU A 123 -14.40 7.10 -19.58
N TYR A 124 -13.59 6.23 -18.96
CA TYR A 124 -13.67 5.93 -17.54
C TYR A 124 -12.29 5.98 -16.92
N TRP A 125 -12.24 6.37 -15.65
CA TRP A 125 -11.02 6.49 -14.86
C TRP A 125 -11.07 5.56 -13.64
N ALA A 126 -10.01 4.79 -13.46
CA ALA A 126 -9.87 3.93 -12.31
C ALA A 126 -9.61 4.74 -11.04
N LYS A 127 -10.41 4.51 -10.01
CA LYS A 127 -10.17 5.03 -8.67
C LYS A 127 -9.39 4.02 -7.85
N TRP A 128 -8.34 4.51 -7.21
CA TRP A 128 -7.49 3.72 -6.35
C TRP A 128 -7.47 4.29 -4.93
N GLU A 129 -7.53 3.42 -3.97
CA GLU A 129 -7.26 3.76 -2.57
C GLU A 129 -5.92 3.17 -2.19
N ALA A 130 -5.01 4.01 -1.69
CA ALA A 130 -3.71 3.55 -1.22
C ALA A 130 -3.89 2.54 -0.08
N ASN A 131 -3.21 1.41 -0.17
CA ASN A 131 -3.20 0.46 0.93
C ASN A 131 -2.45 1.08 2.10
N THR A 132 -3.14 1.23 3.22
CA THR A 132 -2.52 1.73 4.45
C THR A 132 -1.77 0.58 5.11
N TYR A 133 -0.45 0.65 5.06
CA TYR A 133 0.41 -0.22 5.84
C TYR A 133 0.75 0.49 7.15
N THR A 134 0.24 -0.02 8.26
CA THR A 134 0.62 0.51 9.58
C THR A 134 1.95 -0.10 9.97
N VAL A 135 3.03 0.64 9.80
CA VAL A 135 4.29 0.34 10.50
C VAL A 135 4.13 0.87 11.91
N THR A 136 3.80 0.00 12.84
CA THR A 136 3.73 0.37 14.25
C THR A 136 5.12 0.27 14.83
N PHE A 137 5.75 1.41 15.10
CA PHE A 137 6.94 1.47 15.93
C PHE A 137 6.50 1.28 17.38
N TYR A 138 7.04 0.27 18.07
CA TYR A 138 6.86 0.13 19.50
C TYR A 138 8.04 0.81 20.20
N PRO A 139 7.83 1.87 20.97
CA PRO A 139 8.82 2.30 21.93
C PRO A 139 8.79 1.30 23.11
N THR A 140 9.76 0.37 23.15
CA THR A 140 10.04 -0.41 24.32
C THR A 140 10.94 0.40 25.22
N GLY A 141 10.37 1.17 26.12
CA GLY A 141 11.14 2.02 27.03
C GLY A 141 10.26 2.72 28.03
N GLY A 142 9.24 2.04 28.53
CA GLY A 142 8.50 2.45 29.71
C GLY A 142 8.36 1.22 30.60
N SER A 143 9.05 1.18 31.73
CA SER A 143 8.74 0.22 32.76
C SER A 143 7.32 0.49 33.26
N SER A 144 6.32 -0.24 32.75
CA SER A 144 5.06 -0.34 33.43
C SER A 144 5.25 -1.19 34.67
N SER A 145 5.49 -0.54 35.79
CA SER A 145 5.29 -1.15 37.09
C SER A 145 3.78 -1.33 37.27
N SER A 146 3.36 -2.50 37.08
CA SER A 146 2.21 -3.25 37.57
C SER A 146 1.71 -4.18 36.48
N GLU A 147 2.00 -5.46 36.65
CA GLU A 147 1.29 -6.53 35.96
C GLU A 147 -0.18 -6.48 36.36
N ASP A 148 -1.00 -5.79 35.56
CA ASP A 148 -2.46 -5.87 35.66
C ASP A 148 -2.87 -7.22 35.07
N ARG A 149 -2.78 -8.26 35.87
CA ARG A 149 -3.29 -9.60 35.54
C ARG A 149 -4.81 -9.61 35.71
N ASP A 150 -5.53 -9.02 34.75
CA ASP A 150 -7.00 -9.07 34.72
C ASP A 150 -7.56 -10.37 34.09
N ASP A 151 -6.72 -11.40 33.91
CA ASP A 151 -7.17 -12.71 33.43
C ASP A 151 -7.39 -13.66 34.61
N PRO A 152 -8.65 -14.07 34.91
CA PRO A 152 -8.95 -15.06 35.94
C PRO A 152 -8.32 -16.43 35.70
N SER A 153 -7.97 -16.77 34.43
CA SER A 153 -7.30 -18.02 34.04
C SER A 153 -5.78 -17.95 34.21
N GLY A 154 -5.19 -16.77 34.24
CA GLY A 154 -3.75 -16.54 34.27
C GLY A 154 -3.03 -16.91 32.95
N ASN A 155 -3.77 -17.11 31.85
CA ASN A 155 -3.25 -17.58 30.56
C ASN A 155 -2.86 -16.45 29.62
N ALA A 156 -3.26 -15.20 29.88
CA ALA A 156 -2.95 -14.03 29.07
C ALA A 156 -2.91 -12.76 29.92
N PHE A 157 -2.25 -11.71 29.39
CA PHE A 157 -2.11 -10.42 30.05
C PHE A 157 -2.03 -9.27 29.03
N ILE A 158 -2.37 -8.05 29.47
CA ILE A 158 -2.28 -6.85 28.63
C ILE A 158 -0.84 -6.37 28.53
N THR A 159 -0.41 -6.07 27.30
CA THR A 159 0.93 -5.55 27.01
C THR A 159 0.93 -4.12 26.48
N ASP A 160 -0.19 -3.68 25.87
CA ASP A 160 -0.29 -2.33 25.34
C ASP A 160 -1.73 -1.83 25.34
N ARG A 161 -1.91 -0.52 25.55
CA ARG A 161 -3.19 0.18 25.54
C ARG A 161 -3.05 1.50 24.80
N PRO A 162 -4.13 2.03 24.21
CA PRO A 162 -4.15 3.41 23.77
C PRO A 162 -3.76 4.35 24.90
N ASN A 163 -2.85 5.27 24.60
CA ASN A 163 -2.37 6.27 25.54
C ASN A 163 -2.31 7.65 24.86
N LYS A 164 -1.84 8.66 25.59
CA LYS A 164 -1.76 10.03 25.09
C LYS A 164 -0.89 10.13 23.82
N ASP A 165 0.20 9.37 23.75
CA ASP A 165 1.16 9.42 22.63
C ASP A 165 0.71 8.54 21.46
N ASN A 166 -0.06 7.47 21.75
CA ASN A 166 -0.57 6.50 20.78
C ASN A 166 -2.07 6.22 20.96
N PRO A 167 -2.96 7.20 20.74
CA PRO A 167 -4.38 7.10 21.07
C PRO A 167 -5.18 6.16 20.15
N THR A 168 -4.60 5.72 19.03
CA THR A 168 -5.23 4.81 18.07
C THR A 168 -4.70 3.38 18.15
N THR A 169 -3.77 3.12 19.06
CA THR A 169 -3.22 1.77 19.28
C THR A 169 -4.35 0.81 19.69
N PRO A 170 -4.42 -0.39 19.10
CA PRO A 170 -5.33 -1.43 19.58
C PRO A 170 -4.96 -1.87 21.00
N THR A 171 -5.95 -2.21 21.82
CA THR A 171 -5.66 -2.90 23.09
C THR A 171 -5.01 -4.24 22.77
N THR A 172 -3.77 -4.45 23.21
CA THR A 172 -2.95 -5.62 22.89
C THR A 172 -2.82 -6.53 24.10
N ALA A 173 -3.15 -7.80 23.93
CA ALA A 173 -2.90 -8.84 24.92
C ALA A 173 -1.90 -9.88 24.39
N LYS A 174 -1.14 -10.44 25.31
CA LYS A 174 -0.14 -11.50 25.07
C LYS A 174 -0.54 -12.74 25.85
N SER A 175 -0.54 -13.93 25.20
CA SER A 175 -0.77 -15.20 25.87
C SER A 175 0.49 -15.67 26.63
N ASN A 176 0.35 -16.73 27.43
CA ASN A 176 1.51 -17.51 27.87
C ASN A 176 2.21 -18.12 26.65
N SER A 177 3.52 -18.39 26.81
CA SER A 177 4.34 -18.92 25.73
C SER A 177 3.90 -20.35 25.34
N VAL A 178 3.77 -20.56 24.04
CA VAL A 178 3.64 -21.92 23.45
C VAL A 178 5.03 -22.53 23.34
N LYS A 179 5.23 -23.68 23.94
CA LYS A 179 6.52 -24.39 23.91
C LYS A 179 6.65 -25.20 22.61
N VAL A 180 7.81 -25.11 22.02
CA VAL A 180 8.21 -25.95 20.89
C VAL A 180 8.69 -27.30 21.43
N ASP A 181 8.21 -28.40 20.85
CA ASP A 181 8.65 -29.76 21.21
C ASP A 181 10.08 -30.06 20.74
N SER A 182 10.61 -31.20 21.13
CA SER A 182 11.97 -31.64 20.74
C SER A 182 12.15 -31.85 19.24
N LYS A 183 11.06 -31.95 18.48
CA LYS A 183 11.05 -32.11 17.01
C LYS A 183 10.89 -30.76 16.28
N GLY A 184 10.76 -29.66 17.00
CA GLY A 184 10.57 -28.34 16.43
C GLY A 184 9.11 -27.95 16.15
N ASN A 185 8.11 -28.62 16.75
CA ASN A 185 6.71 -28.32 16.50
C ASN A 185 6.10 -27.52 17.65
N ALA A 186 5.32 -26.50 17.30
CA ALA A 186 4.44 -25.75 18.19
C ALA A 186 3.02 -25.72 17.62
N VAL A 187 1.99 -25.67 18.48
CA VAL A 187 0.60 -25.63 18.06
C VAL A 187 -0.14 -24.49 18.75
N ILE A 188 -0.64 -23.56 17.97
CA ILE A 188 -1.52 -22.48 18.43
C ILE A 188 -2.97 -22.94 18.23
N THR A 189 -3.62 -23.23 19.35
CA THR A 189 -4.98 -23.76 19.39
C THR A 189 -6.02 -22.63 19.50
N ARG A 190 -7.28 -22.97 19.20
CA ARG A 190 -8.42 -22.08 19.42
C ARG A 190 -8.52 -21.58 20.88
N SER A 191 -8.20 -22.43 21.86
CA SER A 191 -8.25 -22.04 23.27
C SER A 191 -7.28 -20.92 23.58
N ILE A 192 -6.00 -21.05 23.17
CA ILE A 192 -4.98 -20.02 23.38
C ILE A 192 -5.43 -18.69 22.76
N VAL A 193 -5.92 -18.74 21.53
CA VAL A 193 -6.39 -17.55 20.81
C VAL A 193 -7.64 -16.95 21.49
N ALA A 194 -8.58 -17.79 21.96
CA ALA A 194 -9.79 -17.31 22.63
C ALA A 194 -9.50 -16.63 23.95
N ASP A 195 -8.59 -17.18 24.75
CA ASP A 195 -8.19 -16.62 26.04
C ASP A 195 -7.57 -15.22 25.85
N VAL A 196 -6.59 -15.08 24.96
CA VAL A 196 -5.95 -13.79 24.74
C VAL A 196 -6.87 -12.75 24.09
N ILE A 197 -7.80 -13.17 23.22
CA ILE A 197 -8.84 -12.30 22.67
C ILE A 197 -9.76 -11.80 23.79
N SER A 198 -10.19 -12.70 24.68
CA SER A 198 -11.09 -12.37 25.80
C SER A 198 -10.48 -11.30 26.71
N VAL A 199 -9.20 -11.45 27.04
CA VAL A 199 -8.47 -10.48 27.86
C VAL A 199 -8.40 -9.12 27.14
N ALA A 200 -8.00 -9.10 25.84
CA ALA A 200 -7.92 -7.87 25.08
C ALA A 200 -9.27 -7.16 24.93
N GLN A 201 -10.36 -7.91 24.70
CA GLN A 201 -11.70 -7.36 24.57
C GLN A 201 -12.22 -6.81 25.89
N SER A 202 -12.07 -7.56 26.98
CA SER A 202 -12.49 -7.14 28.32
C SER A 202 -11.81 -5.84 28.73
N ASP A 203 -10.48 -5.77 28.55
CA ASP A 203 -9.71 -4.56 28.85
C ASP A 203 -10.12 -3.38 27.96
N SER A 204 -10.29 -3.62 26.67
CA SER A 204 -10.72 -2.59 25.71
C SER A 204 -12.08 -1.98 26.08
N ILE A 205 -13.02 -2.79 26.56
CA ILE A 205 -14.33 -2.35 27.06
C ILE A 205 -14.15 -1.56 28.34
N LYS A 206 -13.41 -2.10 29.32
CA LYS A 206 -13.16 -1.48 30.64
C LYS A 206 -12.59 -0.06 30.52
N HIS A 207 -11.72 0.17 29.52
CA HIS A 207 -11.04 1.44 29.30
C HIS A 207 -11.64 2.30 28.17
N GLY A 208 -12.79 1.91 27.59
CA GLY A 208 -13.47 2.68 26.53
C GLY A 208 -12.72 2.73 25.20
N ASN A 209 -11.85 1.73 24.91
CA ASN A 209 -10.96 1.71 23.73
C ASN A 209 -11.51 0.88 22.56
N THR A 210 -12.77 0.46 22.60
CA THR A 210 -13.35 -0.46 21.61
C THR A 210 -13.24 0.01 20.16
N LYS A 211 -13.26 1.33 19.94
CA LYS A 211 -13.09 1.93 18.61
C LYS A 211 -11.73 1.60 17.95
N ASN A 212 -10.70 1.38 18.75
CA ASN A 212 -9.35 1.07 18.27
C ASN A 212 -9.19 -0.42 17.93
N GLY A 213 -10.12 -1.28 18.39
CA GLY A 213 -10.05 -2.73 18.23
C GLY A 213 -9.02 -3.37 19.16
N ILE A 214 -8.73 -4.63 18.89
CA ILE A 214 -7.78 -5.45 19.65
C ILE A 214 -6.66 -6.01 18.78
N ALA A 215 -5.52 -6.26 19.41
CA ALA A 215 -4.43 -7.05 18.85
C ALA A 215 -4.02 -8.17 19.81
N VAL A 216 -3.51 -9.26 19.26
CA VAL A 216 -3.10 -10.44 20.05
C VAL A 216 -1.69 -10.85 19.70
N VAL A 217 -0.92 -11.23 20.70
CA VAL A 217 0.44 -11.76 20.58
C VAL A 217 0.48 -13.17 21.20
N VAL A 218 0.98 -14.13 20.43
CA VAL A 218 1.24 -15.49 20.92
C VAL A 218 2.74 -15.73 20.86
N PRO A 219 3.41 -15.76 22.01
CA PRO A 219 4.84 -16.08 22.07
C PRO A 219 5.03 -17.59 21.82
N VAL A 220 6.07 -17.90 21.05
CA VAL A 220 6.52 -19.27 20.80
C VAL A 220 7.95 -19.42 21.30
N GLU A 221 8.12 -20.15 22.40
CA GLU A 221 9.42 -20.36 23.04
C GLU A 221 10.25 -21.39 22.26
N ILE A 222 11.26 -20.91 21.52
CA ILE A 222 12.11 -21.72 20.66
C ILE A 222 13.46 -21.95 21.33
N SER A 223 13.83 -23.22 21.50
CA SER A 223 15.20 -23.56 21.93
C SER A 223 16.23 -23.13 20.89
N LYS A 224 17.28 -22.42 21.33
CA LYS A 224 18.38 -21.97 20.45
C LYS A 224 19.10 -23.09 19.71
N ALA A 225 18.96 -24.32 20.17
CA ALA A 225 19.57 -25.50 19.53
C ALA A 225 18.82 -25.97 18.26
N LEU A 226 17.59 -25.52 18.05
CA LEU A 226 16.80 -25.93 16.89
C LEU A 226 17.24 -25.18 15.63
N ALA A 227 17.47 -25.94 14.57
CA ALA A 227 17.77 -25.39 13.25
C ALA A 227 16.53 -24.90 12.49
N GLY A 228 15.34 -25.36 12.91
CA GLY A 228 14.07 -24.97 12.30
C GLY A 228 12.88 -25.33 13.18
N VAL A 229 11.75 -24.69 12.89
CA VAL A 229 10.50 -24.87 13.63
C VAL A 229 9.31 -24.92 12.67
N GLN A 230 8.25 -25.56 13.13
CA GLN A 230 6.95 -25.61 12.47
C GLN A 230 5.89 -25.13 13.48
N ILE A 231 5.25 -24.02 13.17
CA ILE A 231 4.23 -23.41 14.01
C ILE A 231 2.87 -23.64 13.34
N THR A 232 2.08 -24.49 13.92
CA THR A 232 0.74 -24.80 13.45
C THR A 232 -0.28 -23.85 14.06
N LEU A 233 -0.95 -23.06 13.23
CA LEU A 233 -2.17 -22.35 13.59
C LEU A 233 -3.37 -23.21 13.19
N LYS A 234 -4.14 -23.69 14.15
CA LYS A 234 -5.31 -24.51 13.90
C LYS A 234 -6.36 -23.73 13.09
N ALA A 235 -7.06 -24.42 12.18
CA ALA A 235 -8.09 -23.79 11.34
C ALA A 235 -9.16 -23.06 12.16
N ASP A 236 -9.61 -23.64 13.25
CA ASP A 236 -10.59 -23.05 14.16
C ASP A 236 -10.02 -21.89 15.00
N ALA A 237 -8.71 -21.82 15.19
CA ALA A 237 -8.02 -20.68 15.79
C ALA A 237 -7.96 -19.51 14.82
N LEU A 238 -7.64 -19.75 13.55
CA LEU A 238 -7.68 -18.74 12.49
C LEU A 238 -9.10 -18.17 12.34
N ASP A 239 -10.10 -19.02 12.32
CA ASP A 239 -11.51 -18.64 12.27
C ASP A 239 -11.91 -17.74 13.46
N LYS A 240 -11.42 -18.07 14.67
CA LYS A 240 -11.64 -17.28 15.87
C LYS A 240 -10.98 -15.88 15.78
N LEU A 241 -9.76 -15.77 15.27
CA LEU A 241 -9.08 -14.49 15.04
C LEU A 241 -9.90 -13.60 14.08
N VAL A 242 -10.33 -14.16 12.96
CA VAL A 242 -11.12 -13.44 11.94
C VAL A 242 -12.48 -13.04 12.47
N SER A 243 -13.23 -13.98 13.06
CA SER A 243 -14.59 -13.72 13.57
C SER A 243 -14.63 -12.73 14.73
N SER A 244 -13.55 -12.63 15.50
CA SER A 244 -13.41 -11.64 16.58
C SER A 244 -12.89 -10.28 16.10
N GLY A 245 -12.59 -10.11 14.81
CA GLY A 245 -12.14 -8.85 14.24
C GLY A 245 -10.77 -8.38 14.77
N VAL A 246 -9.87 -9.33 15.11
CA VAL A 246 -8.54 -9.02 15.61
C VAL A 246 -7.78 -8.20 14.57
N LYS A 247 -7.41 -6.96 14.90
CA LYS A 247 -6.72 -6.04 13.98
C LYS A 247 -5.35 -6.56 13.56
N ARG A 248 -4.63 -7.18 14.51
CA ARG A 248 -3.31 -7.78 14.26
C ARG A 248 -3.11 -9.00 15.16
N PHE A 249 -2.64 -10.07 14.54
CA PHE A 249 -2.18 -11.28 15.21
C PHE A 249 -0.66 -11.40 15.03
N THR A 250 0.08 -11.52 16.12
CA THR A 250 1.53 -11.65 16.10
C THR A 250 1.97 -12.99 16.67
N ILE A 251 2.81 -13.70 15.93
CA ILE A 251 3.60 -14.84 16.41
C ILE A 251 4.97 -14.27 16.76
N ASP A 252 5.31 -14.29 18.05
CA ASP A 252 6.55 -13.75 18.63
C ASP A 252 7.45 -14.93 18.97
N THR A 253 8.63 -15.04 18.34
CA THR A 253 9.50 -16.21 18.48
C THR A 253 10.75 -15.98 19.31
N ASP A 254 10.99 -14.75 19.79
CA ASP A 254 12.14 -14.31 20.59
C ASP A 254 13.54 -14.59 19.98
N SER A 255 13.71 -15.63 19.17
CA SER A 255 15.03 -16.13 18.73
C SER A 255 15.17 -16.38 17.23
N MET A 256 14.08 -16.33 16.48
CA MET A 256 14.07 -16.47 15.00
C MET A 256 13.39 -15.24 14.38
N ALA A 257 12.43 -15.41 13.50
CA ALA A 257 11.67 -14.28 12.96
C ALA A 257 10.27 -14.22 13.56
N ASP A 258 9.80 -13.00 13.86
CA ASP A 258 8.44 -12.74 14.30
C ASP A 258 7.55 -12.39 13.12
N PHE A 259 6.26 -12.70 13.23
CA PHE A 259 5.28 -12.53 12.14
C PHE A 259 4.05 -11.78 12.63
N GLY A 260 3.72 -10.68 11.96
CA GLY A 260 2.51 -9.89 12.24
C GLY A 260 1.54 -9.95 11.07
N PHE A 261 0.39 -10.57 11.30
CA PHE A 261 -0.70 -10.71 10.33
C PHE A 261 -1.79 -9.69 10.61
N MET A 262 -2.07 -8.82 9.67
CA MET A 262 -3.19 -7.88 9.76
C MET A 262 -4.52 -8.58 9.48
N LEU A 263 -5.64 -8.01 9.93
CA LEU A 263 -6.97 -8.59 9.76
C LEU A 263 -7.29 -8.98 8.31
N ASP A 264 -6.90 -8.14 7.35
CA ASP A 264 -7.17 -8.44 5.93
C ASP A 264 -6.37 -9.64 5.42
N THR A 265 -5.14 -9.82 5.90
CA THR A 265 -4.34 -11.01 5.62
C THR A 265 -4.96 -12.25 6.28
N LEU A 266 -5.40 -12.13 7.55
CA LEU A 266 -6.08 -13.23 8.25
C LEU A 266 -7.37 -13.64 7.53
N LYS A 267 -8.19 -12.68 7.07
CA LYS A 267 -9.40 -12.95 6.30
C LYS A 267 -9.09 -13.65 4.99
N GLU A 268 -8.04 -13.22 4.29
CA GLU A 268 -7.66 -13.85 3.03
C GLU A 268 -7.16 -15.28 3.24
N LEU A 269 -6.31 -15.51 4.23
CA LEU A 269 -5.87 -16.86 4.60
C LEU A 269 -7.06 -17.76 4.97
N ASN A 270 -8.00 -17.26 5.78
CA ASN A 270 -9.22 -18.00 6.17
C ASN A 270 -10.15 -18.29 4.99
N ARG A 271 -10.16 -17.43 3.97
CA ARG A 271 -10.93 -17.64 2.73
C ARG A 271 -10.31 -18.72 1.83
N GLN A 272 -8.97 -18.76 1.77
CA GLN A 272 -8.24 -19.69 0.90
C GLN A 272 -8.14 -21.09 1.47
N THR A 273 -8.14 -21.24 2.79
CA THR A 273 -7.82 -22.49 3.48
C THR A 273 -8.97 -22.96 4.36
N THR A 274 -9.04 -24.25 4.55
CA THR A 274 -10.01 -24.92 5.42
C THR A 274 -9.32 -25.90 6.38
N GLY A 275 -8.03 -26.12 6.18
CA GLY A 275 -7.14 -26.92 7.02
C GLY A 275 -6.31 -26.06 7.97
N ASP A 276 -5.46 -26.72 8.74
CA ASP A 276 -4.52 -26.06 9.62
C ASP A 276 -3.43 -25.35 8.80
N LEU A 277 -3.03 -24.15 9.21
CA LEU A 277 -1.90 -23.47 8.62
C LEU A 277 -0.60 -23.83 9.36
N ILE A 278 0.45 -24.18 8.63
CA ILE A 278 1.78 -24.41 9.18
C ILE A 278 2.77 -23.40 8.63
N LEU A 279 3.24 -22.53 9.50
CA LEU A 279 4.39 -21.67 9.23
C LEU A 279 5.67 -22.45 9.53
N LYS A 280 6.44 -22.74 8.48
CA LYS A 280 7.74 -23.41 8.61
C LYS A 280 8.83 -22.37 8.50
N MET A 281 9.79 -22.44 9.39
CA MET A 281 10.94 -21.56 9.42
C MET A 281 12.20 -22.37 9.71
N LYS A 282 13.22 -22.23 8.88
CA LYS A 282 14.48 -22.98 8.98
C LYS A 282 15.67 -22.04 8.78
N LYS A 283 16.64 -22.11 9.66
CA LYS A 283 17.96 -21.49 9.42
C LYS A 283 18.57 -22.13 8.17
N THR A 284 18.95 -21.33 7.22
CA THR A 284 19.57 -21.83 5.98
C THR A 284 20.95 -21.22 5.78
N ALA A 285 21.83 -22.00 5.17
CA ALA A 285 23.11 -21.48 4.71
C ALA A 285 22.95 -20.96 3.27
N VAL A 286 23.67 -19.93 2.97
CA VAL A 286 23.63 -19.31 1.64
C VAL A 286 24.87 -19.71 0.87
N THR A 287 24.70 -20.11 -0.38
CA THR A 287 25.76 -20.77 -1.17
C THR A 287 26.31 -19.94 -2.32
N SER A 288 25.69 -18.79 -2.68
CA SER A 288 26.20 -17.93 -3.74
C SER A 288 27.11 -16.83 -3.19
N GLN A 289 28.17 -16.48 -3.93
CA GLN A 289 29.11 -15.41 -3.58
C GLN A 289 28.41 -14.05 -3.38
N GLU A 290 27.39 -13.77 -4.16
CA GLU A 290 26.61 -12.52 -4.05
C GLU A 290 25.88 -12.46 -2.70
N VAL A 291 25.21 -13.55 -2.32
CA VAL A 291 24.45 -13.64 -1.07
C VAL A 291 25.39 -13.65 0.13
N GLU A 292 26.52 -14.34 0.05
CA GLU A 292 27.55 -14.32 1.08
C GLU A 292 28.12 -12.90 1.30
N THR A 293 28.34 -12.16 0.22
CA THR A 293 28.79 -10.77 0.28
C THR A 293 27.74 -9.86 0.91
N ALA A 294 26.46 -10.01 0.57
CA ALA A 294 25.38 -9.17 1.06
C ALA A 294 25.02 -9.47 2.53
N ILE A 295 24.99 -10.74 2.91
CA ILE A 295 24.48 -11.21 4.19
C ILE A 295 25.62 -11.51 5.18
N GLY A 296 26.71 -12.11 4.72
CA GLY A 296 27.79 -12.57 5.60
C GLY A 296 27.29 -13.57 6.65
N ASN A 297 27.64 -13.35 7.92
CA ASN A 297 27.24 -14.22 9.03
C ASN A 297 25.89 -13.83 9.68
N ARG A 298 25.10 -12.96 9.05
CA ARG A 298 23.82 -12.51 9.62
C ARG A 298 22.74 -13.57 9.43
N PRO A 299 21.65 -13.51 10.23
CA PRO A 299 20.56 -14.48 10.14
C PRO A 299 19.94 -14.59 8.75
N VAL A 300 19.70 -15.83 8.33
CA VAL A 300 18.95 -16.17 7.11
C VAL A 300 17.99 -17.31 7.44
N TYR A 301 16.75 -17.17 7.02
CA TYR A 301 15.70 -18.13 7.26
C TYR A 301 14.97 -18.46 5.96
N ASP A 302 14.79 -19.74 5.68
CA ASP A 302 13.82 -20.23 4.72
C ASP A 302 12.45 -20.28 5.41
N ILE A 303 11.51 -19.48 4.91
CA ILE A 303 10.18 -19.28 5.51
C ILE A 303 9.13 -19.66 4.50
N THR A 304 8.24 -20.59 4.87
CA THR A 304 7.16 -21.07 4.01
C THR A 304 5.87 -21.23 4.81
N LEU A 305 4.72 -21.07 4.13
CA LEU A 305 3.40 -21.26 4.71
C LEU A 305 2.66 -22.38 3.95
N TRP A 306 2.10 -23.31 4.69
CA TRP A 306 1.42 -24.49 4.16
C TRP A 306 0.05 -24.65 4.79
N GLU A 307 -0.93 -25.13 4.03
CA GLU A 307 -2.17 -25.70 4.55
C GLU A 307 -1.99 -27.22 4.71
N VAL A 308 -2.43 -27.75 5.85
CA VAL A 308 -2.53 -29.19 6.06
C VAL A 308 -3.98 -29.57 6.21
N LYS A 309 -4.46 -30.38 5.26
CA LYS A 309 -5.82 -30.90 5.25
C LYS A 309 -5.78 -32.40 4.92
N ASN A 310 -6.38 -33.22 5.79
CA ASN A 310 -6.40 -34.66 5.63
C ASN A 310 -4.99 -35.27 5.41
N GLY A 311 -4.00 -34.76 6.08
CA GLY A 311 -2.60 -35.22 5.98
C GLY A 311 -1.87 -34.79 4.71
N LYS A 312 -2.49 -33.99 3.83
CA LYS A 312 -1.86 -33.43 2.63
C LYS A 312 -1.43 -31.98 2.87
N GLU A 313 -0.20 -31.66 2.52
CA GLU A 313 0.33 -30.30 2.52
C GLU A 313 0.13 -29.61 1.17
N THR A 314 -0.32 -28.37 1.20
CA THR A 314 -0.45 -27.50 0.03
C THR A 314 0.16 -26.14 0.36
N ALA A 315 1.03 -25.61 -0.50
CA ALA A 315 1.63 -24.30 -0.29
C ALA A 315 0.56 -23.20 -0.33
N VAL A 316 0.66 -22.23 0.58
CA VAL A 316 -0.25 -21.10 0.69
C VAL A 316 0.50 -19.83 0.37
N ASN A 317 -0.07 -18.98 -0.48
CA ASN A 317 0.45 -17.65 -0.78
C ASN A 317 -0.40 -16.56 -0.11
N LEU A 318 0.10 -15.34 -0.12
CA LEU A 318 -0.57 -14.20 0.51
C LEU A 318 -1.63 -13.53 -0.38
N SER A 319 -1.76 -13.92 -1.64
CA SER A 319 -2.74 -13.37 -2.62
C SER A 319 -2.80 -11.84 -2.63
N GLY A 320 -1.64 -11.20 -2.72
CA GLY A 320 -1.53 -9.74 -2.71
C GLY A 320 -1.71 -9.09 -1.34
N LYS A 321 -1.83 -9.89 -0.27
CA LYS A 321 -1.76 -9.39 1.11
C LYS A 321 -0.32 -9.45 1.61
N THR A 322 -0.10 -8.87 2.78
CA THR A 322 1.24 -8.72 3.35
C THR A 322 1.34 -9.27 4.75
N VAL A 323 2.54 -9.64 5.15
CA VAL A 323 2.90 -10.00 6.52
C VAL A 323 4.06 -9.14 6.98
N SER A 324 4.02 -8.59 8.18
CA SER A 324 5.19 -7.95 8.77
C SER A 324 6.11 -9.03 9.34
N ILE A 325 7.41 -8.90 9.06
CA ILE A 325 8.43 -9.81 9.57
C ILE A 325 9.47 -8.98 10.32
N ALA A 326 9.85 -9.44 11.50
CA ALA A 326 10.95 -8.86 12.27
C ALA A 326 11.99 -9.94 12.52
N ILE A 327 13.23 -9.74 12.04
CA ILE A 327 14.34 -10.66 12.25
C ILE A 327 15.22 -10.10 13.36
N PRO A 328 15.28 -10.75 14.55
CA PRO A 328 16.10 -10.30 15.66
C PRO A 328 17.60 -10.29 15.29
N TYR A 329 18.27 -9.20 15.62
CA TYR A 329 19.68 -9.05 15.36
C TYR A 329 20.32 -8.01 16.29
N THR A 330 21.50 -8.32 16.80
CA THR A 330 22.34 -7.36 17.51
C THR A 330 23.49 -6.96 16.59
N PRO A 331 23.56 -5.70 16.13
CA PRO A 331 24.61 -5.26 15.23
C PRO A 331 25.99 -5.43 15.86
N ALA A 332 26.98 -5.86 15.06
CA ALA A 332 28.37 -5.92 15.48
C ALA A 332 28.92 -4.49 15.71
N LYS A 333 30.02 -4.36 16.45
CA LYS A 333 30.62 -3.04 16.81
C LYS A 333 30.96 -2.16 15.60
N ASN A 334 31.26 -2.77 14.45
CA ASN A 334 31.58 -2.10 13.20
C ASN A 334 30.38 -1.94 12.25
N GLU A 335 29.20 -2.35 12.67
CA GLU A 335 27.98 -2.21 11.88
C GLU A 335 27.16 -1.01 12.33
N GLN A 336 26.74 -0.22 11.36
CA GLN A 336 25.81 0.89 11.58
C GLN A 336 24.36 0.38 11.38
N PRO A 337 23.49 0.56 12.38
CA PRO A 337 22.09 0.12 12.27
C PRO A 337 21.36 0.60 11.01
N GLY A 338 21.66 1.83 10.57
CA GLY A 338 21.11 2.42 9.35
C GLY A 338 21.51 1.70 8.06
N ASN A 339 22.55 0.86 8.07
CA ASN A 339 23.04 0.10 6.93
C ASN A 339 22.48 -1.32 6.85
N LEU A 340 21.70 -1.73 7.87
CA LEU A 340 21.03 -3.01 7.91
C LEU A 340 19.73 -2.97 7.12
N TYR A 341 19.55 -3.95 6.27
CA TYR A 341 18.37 -4.13 5.42
C TYR A 341 17.85 -5.55 5.56
N ALA A 342 16.55 -5.72 5.37
CA ALA A 342 16.05 -7.03 4.99
C ALA A 342 16.39 -7.29 3.52
N VAL A 343 16.69 -8.53 3.23
CA VAL A 343 16.89 -9.04 1.87
C VAL A 343 16.11 -10.33 1.70
N TYR A 344 15.70 -10.65 0.47
CA TYR A 344 15.28 -12.00 0.15
C TYR A 344 16.14 -12.55 -0.99
N VAL A 345 16.27 -13.87 -1.04
CA VAL A 345 16.98 -14.58 -2.09
C VAL A 345 15.92 -15.14 -3.05
N ASP A 346 15.97 -14.72 -4.31
CA ASP A 346 15.04 -15.18 -5.33
C ASP A 346 15.33 -16.63 -5.78
N GLU A 347 14.47 -17.19 -6.62
CA GLU A 347 14.58 -18.57 -7.13
C GLU A 347 15.87 -18.81 -7.95
N ASN A 348 16.49 -17.74 -8.47
CA ASN A 348 17.74 -17.80 -9.20
C ASN A 348 18.96 -17.64 -8.27
N GLY A 349 18.76 -17.43 -6.97
CA GLY A 349 19.81 -17.21 -5.99
C GLY A 349 20.34 -15.78 -5.95
N ASN A 350 19.65 -14.79 -6.55
CA ASN A 350 20.03 -13.38 -6.50
C ASN A 350 19.49 -12.71 -5.22
N VAL A 351 20.23 -11.72 -4.75
CA VAL A 351 19.83 -10.92 -3.58
C VAL A 351 18.95 -9.76 -3.99
N GLN A 352 17.75 -9.74 -3.45
CA GLN A 352 16.80 -8.64 -3.61
C GLN A 352 16.74 -7.82 -2.31
N TRP A 353 17.12 -6.54 -2.40
CA TRP A 353 17.17 -5.64 -1.25
C TRP A 353 15.79 -5.01 -0.99
N ILE A 354 15.25 -5.20 0.20
CA ILE A 354 13.97 -4.61 0.61
C ILE A 354 14.22 -3.19 1.10
N SER A 355 14.02 -2.20 0.23
CA SER A 355 14.26 -0.78 0.54
C SER A 355 13.40 -0.28 1.70
N LYS A 356 12.17 -0.79 1.86
CA LYS A 356 11.23 -0.48 2.94
C LYS A 356 11.47 -1.33 4.19
N SER A 357 12.73 -1.61 4.51
CA SER A 357 13.13 -2.30 5.74
C SER A 357 13.96 -1.37 6.62
N SER A 358 13.96 -1.60 7.92
CA SER A 358 14.76 -0.81 8.85
C SER A 358 15.13 -1.61 10.09
N TYR A 359 16.27 -1.28 10.71
CA TYR A 359 16.60 -1.78 12.02
C TYR A 359 15.86 -0.97 13.09
N ASN A 360 15.10 -1.66 13.92
CA ASN A 360 14.43 -1.06 15.08
C ASN A 360 15.29 -1.26 16.32
N MET A 361 15.71 -0.15 16.93
CA MET A 361 16.62 -0.15 18.10
C MET A 361 15.95 -0.76 19.34
N ASP A 362 14.66 -0.55 19.51
CA ASP A 362 13.90 -1.00 20.68
C ASP A 362 13.65 -2.51 20.62
N GLN A 363 13.24 -3.00 19.46
CA GLN A 363 13.00 -4.44 19.23
C GLN A 363 14.28 -5.21 18.92
N LYS A 364 15.39 -4.51 18.66
CA LYS A 364 16.67 -5.10 18.22
C LYS A 364 16.47 -6.05 17.04
N ALA A 365 15.71 -5.65 16.06
CA ALA A 365 15.33 -6.46 14.91
C ALA A 365 15.33 -5.64 13.61
N VAL A 366 15.61 -6.29 12.50
CA VAL A 366 15.33 -5.73 11.18
C VAL A 366 13.88 -6.03 10.81
N ILE A 367 13.08 -4.97 10.62
CA ILE A 367 11.64 -5.06 10.35
C ILE A 367 11.36 -4.72 8.89
N PHE A 368 10.49 -5.47 8.28
CA PHE A 368 10.01 -5.25 6.92
C PHE A 368 8.63 -5.84 6.71
N VAL A 369 8.02 -5.51 5.58
CA VAL A 369 6.75 -6.07 5.13
C VAL A 369 7.03 -6.96 3.91
N ALA A 370 6.57 -8.20 3.97
CA ALA A 370 6.72 -9.20 2.92
C ALA A 370 5.38 -9.46 2.21
N GLU A 371 5.42 -9.59 0.89
CA GLU A 371 4.27 -9.91 0.03
C GLU A 371 4.19 -11.41 -0.31
N HIS A 372 5.22 -12.16 0.01
CA HIS A 372 5.33 -13.62 -0.16
C HIS A 372 6.21 -14.22 0.92
N PHE A 373 6.19 -15.53 1.06
CA PHE A 373 7.16 -16.26 1.87
C PHE A 373 8.31 -16.74 0.99
N SER A 374 9.55 -16.65 1.49
CA SER A 374 10.79 -16.93 0.78
C SER A 374 11.97 -17.11 1.74
N ILE A 375 13.17 -17.15 1.20
CA ILE A 375 14.40 -17.07 1.99
C ILE A 375 14.68 -15.59 2.31
N TYR A 376 14.52 -15.22 3.57
CA TYR A 376 14.76 -13.86 4.07
C TYR A 376 15.97 -13.83 4.98
N GLY A 377 16.74 -12.75 4.89
CA GLY A 377 17.90 -12.53 5.73
C GLY A 377 18.16 -11.05 6.02
N ILE A 378 19.25 -10.82 6.75
CA ILE A 378 19.72 -9.47 7.04
C ILE A 378 20.94 -9.18 6.18
N GLY A 379 20.81 -8.23 5.28
CA GLY A 379 21.90 -7.70 4.48
C GLY A 379 22.51 -6.44 5.08
N TYR A 380 23.74 -6.15 4.71
CA TYR A 380 24.46 -4.94 5.12
C TYR A 380 25.06 -4.24 3.91
N LYS A 381 24.69 -2.99 3.71
CA LYS A 381 25.27 -2.14 2.65
C LYS A 381 26.15 -1.06 3.25
N ASN A 382 27.44 -1.19 3.09
CA ASN A 382 28.38 -0.13 3.46
C ASN A 382 28.51 0.90 2.32
N GLN A 383 27.40 1.52 1.93
CA GLN A 383 27.34 2.49 0.82
C GLN A 383 27.03 3.92 1.27
N ILE A 384 27.18 4.21 2.55
CA ILE A 384 27.04 5.58 3.02
C ILE A 384 28.33 6.32 2.66
N PRO A 385 28.24 7.45 1.93
CA PRO A 385 29.39 8.32 1.72
C PRO A 385 30.02 8.65 3.07
N ALA A 386 31.34 8.59 3.16
CA ALA A 386 32.07 9.02 4.35
C ALA A 386 32.01 10.53 4.46
N PHE A 387 30.91 11.04 4.99
CA PHE A 387 30.78 12.49 5.23
C PHE A 387 31.70 12.93 6.36
N THR A 388 32.56 13.88 6.08
CA THR A 388 33.56 14.39 7.03
C THR A 388 32.95 15.35 8.05
N ASP A 389 31.82 15.98 7.72
CA ASP A 389 31.17 17.05 8.48
C ASP A 389 30.05 16.56 9.42
N VAL A 390 29.81 15.24 9.52
CA VAL A 390 28.76 14.68 10.39
C VAL A 390 29.31 13.92 11.60
N ASN A 391 30.63 13.68 11.68
CA ASN A 391 31.22 12.76 12.64
C ASN A 391 30.90 13.04 14.10
N ASN A 392 30.80 14.30 14.48
CA ASN A 392 30.49 14.75 15.84
C ASN A 392 29.13 15.43 15.95
N HIS A 393 28.26 15.29 14.93
CA HIS A 393 26.96 15.94 14.93
C HIS A 393 25.93 15.09 15.69
N TRP A 394 25.10 15.73 16.51
CA TRP A 394 24.07 15.05 17.33
C TRP A 394 23.08 14.21 16.51
N ALA A 395 22.78 14.59 15.26
CA ALA A 395 21.88 13.89 14.36
C ALA A 395 22.60 12.94 13.40
N LYS A 396 23.86 12.57 13.64
CA LYS A 396 24.68 11.73 12.76
C LYS A 396 23.92 10.50 12.29
N ASP A 397 23.39 9.71 13.24
CA ASP A 397 22.75 8.43 12.91
C ASP A 397 21.49 8.61 12.08
N ASN A 398 20.70 9.66 12.35
CA ASN A 398 19.52 10.01 11.55
C ASN A 398 19.91 10.42 10.13
N MET A 399 20.97 11.22 9.97
CA MET A 399 21.47 11.64 8.64
C MET A 399 21.96 10.43 7.84
N LEU A 400 22.77 9.57 8.46
CA LEU A 400 23.25 8.36 7.81
C LEU A 400 22.10 7.42 7.44
N PHE A 401 21.06 7.33 8.28
CA PHE A 401 19.85 6.57 7.98
C PHE A 401 19.13 7.09 6.74
N VAL A 402 18.80 8.37 6.68
CA VAL A 402 18.06 8.93 5.52
C VAL A 402 18.87 8.86 4.22
N VAL A 403 20.20 8.96 4.30
CA VAL A 403 21.09 8.78 3.14
C VAL A 403 21.12 7.32 2.70
N SER A 404 21.25 6.38 3.64
CA SER A 404 21.26 4.94 3.33
C SER A 404 19.97 4.49 2.66
N ARG A 405 18.85 5.16 2.93
CA ARG A 405 17.53 4.89 2.32
C ARG A 405 17.31 5.69 1.02
N GLY A 406 18.29 6.46 0.58
CA GLY A 406 18.18 7.26 -0.63
C GLY A 406 17.20 8.43 -0.53
N LEU A 407 16.72 8.77 0.68
CA LEU A 407 15.79 9.88 0.88
C LEU A 407 16.48 11.23 0.69
N LEU A 408 17.66 11.38 1.29
CA LEU A 408 18.53 12.53 1.12
C LEU A 408 19.88 12.11 0.54
N SER A 409 20.59 13.06 -0.03
CA SER A 409 21.95 12.89 -0.52
C SER A 409 22.85 13.93 0.16
N GLY A 410 24.15 13.71 0.15
CA GLY A 410 25.12 14.77 0.52
C GLY A 410 25.04 15.95 -0.43
N THR A 411 25.51 17.10 0.01
CA THR A 411 25.72 18.29 -0.84
C THR A 411 26.96 18.13 -1.72
N SER A 412 27.84 17.19 -1.34
CA SER A 412 28.95 16.71 -2.17
C SER A 412 29.19 15.21 -1.89
N ALA A 413 30.19 14.64 -2.53
CA ALA A 413 30.62 13.26 -2.28
C ALA A 413 31.09 13.03 -0.83
N THR A 414 31.56 14.07 -0.13
CA THR A 414 32.18 13.98 1.20
C THR A 414 31.54 14.87 2.25
N THR A 415 30.52 15.64 1.92
CA THR A 415 29.82 16.55 2.84
C THR A 415 28.31 16.36 2.79
N PHE A 416 27.67 16.36 3.94
CA PHE A 416 26.20 16.35 4.07
C PHE A 416 25.64 17.77 4.26
N SER A 417 26.44 18.65 4.84
CA SER A 417 26.11 20.05 5.18
C SER A 417 24.94 20.17 6.18
N PRO A 418 25.05 19.54 7.37
CA PRO A 418 23.94 19.39 8.31
C PRO A 418 23.35 20.69 8.84
N ASN A 419 24.13 21.77 8.84
CA ASN A 419 23.72 23.08 9.37
C ASN A 419 23.27 24.05 8.27
N THR A 420 23.24 23.61 7.01
CA THR A 420 22.77 24.43 5.89
C THR A 420 21.25 24.34 5.78
N GLY A 421 20.60 25.45 5.47
CA GLY A 421 19.15 25.49 5.25
C GLY A 421 18.73 24.55 4.12
N MET A 422 17.67 23.79 4.36
CA MET A 422 17.08 22.93 3.34
C MET A 422 16.21 23.75 2.39
N THR A 423 16.34 23.54 1.08
CA THR A 423 15.47 24.20 0.11
C THR A 423 14.11 23.49 -0.02
N ARG A 424 13.11 24.18 -0.58
CA ARG A 424 11.79 23.61 -0.85
C ARG A 424 11.87 22.43 -1.83
N GLY A 425 12.73 22.55 -2.85
CA GLY A 425 12.99 21.46 -3.80
C GLY A 425 13.59 20.23 -3.15
N MET A 426 14.57 20.41 -2.25
CA MET A 426 15.17 19.30 -1.47
C MET A 426 14.14 18.58 -0.61
N PHE A 427 13.31 19.35 0.10
CA PHE A 427 12.29 18.76 0.98
C PHE A 427 11.26 17.94 0.22
N VAL A 428 10.74 18.48 -0.88
CA VAL A 428 9.74 17.76 -1.69
C VAL A 428 10.36 16.56 -2.40
N THR A 429 11.64 16.62 -2.79
CA THR A 429 12.38 15.47 -3.32
C THR A 429 12.44 14.32 -2.29
N ALA A 430 12.76 14.64 -1.04
CA ALA A 430 12.80 13.63 0.02
C ALA A 430 11.42 12.97 0.24
N LEU A 431 10.34 13.75 0.22
CA LEU A 431 8.97 13.22 0.32
C LEU A 431 8.57 12.38 -0.89
N GLY A 432 8.92 12.79 -2.11
CA GLY A 432 8.65 12.01 -3.32
C GLY A 432 9.40 10.68 -3.34
N ARG A 433 10.65 10.66 -2.92
CA ARG A 433 11.43 9.42 -2.74
C ARG A 433 10.84 8.53 -1.65
N LEU A 434 10.38 9.10 -0.54
CA LEU A 434 9.67 8.37 0.52
C LEU A 434 8.36 7.75 0.01
N ALA A 435 7.65 8.46 -0.86
CA ALA A 435 6.43 7.95 -1.51
C ALA A 435 6.72 6.88 -2.57
N GLY A 436 7.98 6.70 -2.98
CA GLY A 436 8.35 5.77 -4.05
C GLY A 436 7.95 6.26 -5.45
N VAL A 437 7.95 7.58 -5.66
CA VAL A 437 7.61 8.19 -6.95
C VAL A 437 8.63 7.82 -8.01
N ASP A 438 8.15 7.27 -9.13
CA ASP A 438 8.99 7.12 -10.32
C ASP A 438 9.17 8.49 -10.99
N PRO A 439 10.40 9.00 -11.09
CA PRO A 439 10.64 10.31 -11.68
C PRO A 439 10.27 10.38 -13.17
N THR A 440 10.19 9.25 -13.88
CA THR A 440 9.85 9.23 -15.30
C THR A 440 8.38 9.57 -15.59
N ASP A 441 7.49 9.39 -14.60
CA ASP A 441 6.04 9.64 -14.73
C ASP A 441 5.66 11.14 -14.62
N TYR A 442 6.60 12.01 -14.23
CA TYR A 442 6.30 13.38 -13.85
C TYR A 442 7.24 14.40 -14.51
N GLN A 443 7.36 14.34 -15.83
CA GLN A 443 8.31 15.18 -16.59
C GLN A 443 7.82 16.62 -16.82
N ALA A 444 6.51 16.85 -16.95
CA ALA A 444 5.96 18.17 -17.25
C ALA A 444 5.68 18.98 -15.97
N SER A 445 6.11 20.25 -15.95
CA SER A 445 5.86 21.18 -14.84
C SER A 445 4.86 22.27 -15.23
N ARG A 446 3.97 22.61 -14.28
CA ARG A 446 3.17 23.82 -14.37
C ARG A 446 3.92 25.09 -13.89
N PHE A 447 5.06 24.90 -13.23
CA PHE A 447 5.83 25.99 -12.64
C PHE A 447 6.95 26.44 -13.58
N THR A 448 7.01 27.72 -13.87
CA THR A 448 7.98 28.32 -14.80
C THR A 448 9.39 28.41 -14.22
N ASP A 449 9.53 28.35 -12.90
CA ASP A 449 10.79 28.39 -12.16
C ASP A 449 11.32 26.98 -11.79
N VAL A 450 10.68 25.93 -12.23
CA VAL A 450 11.12 24.53 -12.09
C VAL A 450 11.72 24.08 -13.42
N LYS A 451 13.06 24.05 -13.50
CA LYS A 451 13.78 23.59 -14.70
C LYS A 451 13.55 22.09 -14.90
N GLU A 452 13.30 21.67 -16.14
CA GLU A 452 13.00 20.27 -16.48
C GLU A 452 14.13 19.31 -16.13
N ASP A 453 15.39 19.74 -16.23
CA ASP A 453 16.59 18.98 -15.93
C ASP A 453 17.00 18.97 -14.45
N ALA A 454 16.28 19.71 -13.61
CA ALA A 454 16.59 19.77 -12.18
C ALA A 454 16.19 18.46 -11.48
N TYR A 455 17.06 17.95 -10.60
CA TYR A 455 16.84 16.71 -9.87
C TYR A 455 15.54 16.67 -9.06
N TYR A 456 15.03 17.84 -8.66
CA TYR A 456 13.79 17.98 -7.91
C TYR A 456 12.55 18.10 -8.81
N ALA A 457 12.72 18.34 -10.11
CA ALA A 457 11.59 18.64 -11.00
C ALA A 457 10.50 17.56 -10.99
N PRO A 458 10.78 16.28 -11.21
CA PRO A 458 9.73 15.24 -11.22
C PRO A 458 9.01 15.14 -9.88
N TYR A 459 9.70 15.33 -8.77
CA TYR A 459 9.10 15.27 -7.43
C TYR A 459 8.23 16.50 -7.12
N VAL A 460 8.62 17.68 -7.58
CA VAL A 460 7.80 18.90 -7.49
C VAL A 460 6.55 18.76 -8.36
N ASN A 461 6.69 18.22 -9.56
CA ASN A 461 5.57 17.98 -10.48
C ASN A 461 4.57 16.96 -9.90
N TRP A 462 5.08 15.84 -9.36
CA TRP A 462 4.27 14.88 -8.63
C TRP A 462 3.53 15.52 -7.45
N ALA A 463 4.23 16.26 -6.61
CA ALA A 463 3.66 16.87 -5.41
C ALA A 463 2.59 17.93 -5.74
N ALA A 464 2.78 18.66 -6.85
CA ALA A 464 1.80 19.61 -7.36
C ALA A 464 0.57 18.90 -7.95
N LYS A 465 0.77 17.85 -8.73
CA LYS A 465 -0.31 17.04 -9.34
C LYS A 465 -1.17 16.35 -8.28
N THR A 466 -0.56 15.85 -7.22
CA THR A 466 -1.26 15.16 -6.13
C THR A 466 -1.81 16.11 -5.06
N GLY A 467 -1.52 17.42 -5.14
CA GLY A 467 -1.96 18.41 -4.16
C GLY A 467 -1.22 18.35 -2.82
N VAL A 468 -0.05 17.71 -2.77
CA VAL A 468 0.87 17.75 -1.62
C VAL A 468 1.46 19.15 -1.46
N VAL A 469 1.75 19.82 -2.59
CA VAL A 469 2.18 21.22 -2.59
C VAL A 469 1.30 22.07 -3.49
N SER A 470 1.12 23.33 -3.09
CA SER A 470 0.72 24.43 -3.96
C SER A 470 1.97 25.21 -4.36
N GLY A 471 1.93 26.03 -5.38
CA GLY A 471 3.02 26.97 -5.67
C GLY A 471 3.14 28.06 -4.60
N THR A 472 4.15 28.90 -4.71
CA THR A 472 4.19 30.22 -4.06
C THR A 472 3.27 31.21 -4.78
N THR A 473 3.04 30.95 -6.07
CA THR A 473 1.97 31.51 -6.90
C THR A 473 1.40 30.40 -7.77
N ASP A 474 0.45 30.69 -8.64
CA ASP A 474 -0.12 29.72 -9.58
C ASP A 474 0.93 29.13 -10.53
N THR A 475 1.98 29.89 -10.85
CA THR A 475 3.00 29.54 -11.84
C THR A 475 4.42 29.42 -11.29
N THR A 476 4.64 29.61 -10.00
CA THR A 476 5.96 29.51 -9.36
C THR A 476 5.95 28.62 -8.12
N PHE A 477 7.01 27.85 -7.92
CA PHE A 477 7.21 26.96 -6.77
C PHE A 477 8.28 27.46 -5.80
N ALA A 478 9.25 28.23 -6.27
CA ALA A 478 10.44 28.69 -5.56
C ALA A 478 11.32 27.52 -5.03
N PRO A 479 11.80 26.60 -5.90
CA PRO A 479 12.47 25.36 -5.48
C PRO A 479 13.77 25.60 -4.71
N ASP A 480 14.51 26.64 -5.02
CA ASP A 480 15.82 26.93 -4.45
C ASP A 480 15.74 27.82 -3.18
N THR A 481 14.54 28.25 -2.80
CA THR A 481 14.33 29.03 -1.57
C THR A 481 14.32 28.10 -0.36
N ASN A 482 14.96 28.54 0.74
CA ASN A 482 14.91 27.79 2.00
C ASN A 482 13.47 27.62 2.48
N ILE A 483 13.14 26.38 2.85
CA ILE A 483 11.84 26.07 3.44
C ILE A 483 11.82 26.48 4.91
N ASN A 484 10.73 27.12 5.35
CA ASN A 484 10.53 27.43 6.76
C ASN A 484 9.67 26.34 7.45
N ARG A 485 9.61 26.38 8.80
CA ARG A 485 8.93 25.34 9.58
C ARG A 485 7.43 25.26 9.32
N GLU A 486 6.74 26.39 9.13
CA GLU A 486 5.30 26.40 8.83
C GLU A 486 5.01 25.78 7.45
N GLN A 487 5.85 26.05 6.44
CA GLN A 487 5.74 25.42 5.13
C GLN A 487 5.97 23.90 5.21
N MET A 488 6.99 23.48 5.98
CA MET A 488 7.23 22.05 6.22
C MET A 488 6.02 21.37 6.86
N ALA A 489 5.43 21.97 7.89
CA ALA A 489 4.27 21.42 8.59
C ALA A 489 3.07 21.24 7.66
N VAL A 490 2.76 22.26 6.84
CA VAL A 490 1.63 22.19 5.88
C VAL A 490 1.89 21.15 4.80
N ILE A 491 3.10 21.10 4.23
CA ILE A 491 3.45 20.11 3.21
C ILE A 491 3.38 18.67 3.80
N MET A 492 3.87 18.45 5.02
CA MET A 492 3.79 17.15 5.68
C MET A 492 2.33 16.74 5.98
N LYS A 493 1.49 17.67 6.47
CA LYS A 493 0.05 17.42 6.65
C LYS A 493 -0.60 17.02 5.32
N ASN A 494 -0.35 17.78 4.27
CA ASN A 494 -0.88 17.49 2.94
C ASN A 494 -0.37 16.14 2.41
N TYR A 495 0.93 15.87 2.53
CA TYR A 495 1.54 14.59 2.16
C TYR A 495 0.80 13.42 2.82
N ALA A 496 0.66 13.46 4.15
CA ALA A 496 -0.01 12.40 4.88
C ALA A 496 -1.49 12.27 4.45
N THR A 497 -2.20 13.40 4.34
CA THR A 497 -3.64 13.41 3.97
C THR A 497 -3.86 12.90 2.55
N LYS A 498 -3.06 13.35 1.58
CA LYS A 498 -3.21 12.98 0.16
C LYS A 498 -2.79 11.53 -0.13
N LEU A 499 -1.87 10.99 0.66
CA LEU A 499 -1.48 9.58 0.58
C LEU A 499 -2.33 8.66 1.47
N GLY A 500 -3.39 9.18 2.10
CA GLY A 500 -4.33 8.39 2.88
C GLY A 500 -3.84 7.97 4.26
N TYR A 501 -2.76 8.59 4.78
CA TYR A 501 -2.32 8.33 6.15
C TYR A 501 -3.30 8.97 7.14
N THR A 502 -3.73 8.19 8.13
CA THR A 502 -4.49 8.73 9.27
C THR A 502 -3.52 9.37 10.25
N ILE A 503 -3.60 10.68 10.43
CA ILE A 503 -2.83 11.39 11.44
C ILE A 503 -3.73 11.60 12.67
N PRO A 504 -3.53 10.86 13.78
CA PRO A 504 -4.30 11.07 15.00
C PRO A 504 -3.88 12.41 15.64
N LYS A 505 -4.86 13.17 16.11
CA LYS A 505 -4.60 14.33 16.96
C LYS A 505 -4.34 13.82 18.38
N THR A 506 -3.07 13.69 18.75
CA THR A 506 -2.63 13.08 20.01
C THR A 506 -2.29 14.09 21.09
N LEU A 507 -1.97 15.32 20.69
CA LEU A 507 -1.56 16.38 21.59
C LEU A 507 -2.61 17.49 21.58
N GLU A 508 -2.80 18.14 22.73
CA GLU A 508 -3.52 19.40 22.80
C GLU A 508 -2.77 20.47 21.99
N VAL A 509 -3.50 21.43 21.46
CA VAL A 509 -2.89 22.55 20.73
C VAL A 509 -1.94 23.30 21.67
N VAL A 510 -0.66 23.25 21.36
CA VAL A 510 0.36 24.00 22.10
C VAL A 510 0.36 25.44 21.59
N ASN A 511 0.11 26.38 22.47
CA ASN A 511 0.28 27.80 22.17
C ASN A 511 1.78 28.13 22.25
N PHE A 512 2.44 28.20 21.09
CA PHE A 512 3.81 28.69 21.02
C PHE A 512 3.88 30.19 21.31
N ALA A 513 4.98 30.64 21.92
CA ALA A 513 5.16 32.06 22.25
C ALA A 513 5.12 32.98 21.02
N ASP A 514 5.46 32.46 19.84
CA ASP A 514 5.46 33.13 18.55
C ASP A 514 4.24 32.81 17.68
N SER A 515 3.16 32.25 18.26
CA SER A 515 1.93 31.84 17.53
C SER A 515 1.32 32.97 16.70
N ALA A 516 1.52 34.25 17.12
CA ALA A 516 1.08 35.42 16.37
C ALA A 516 1.80 35.56 15.03
N GLY A 517 3.03 35.04 14.91
CA GLY A 517 3.84 35.07 13.70
C GLY A 517 3.51 33.95 12.69
N ILE A 518 2.69 32.96 13.07
CA ILE A 518 2.29 31.88 12.16
C ILE A 518 1.29 32.45 11.14
N SER A 519 1.59 32.19 9.86
CA SER A 519 0.74 32.62 8.74
C SER A 519 -0.67 31.99 8.83
N SER A 520 -1.70 32.74 8.41
CA SER A 520 -3.10 32.28 8.47
C SER A 520 -3.32 30.94 7.74
N TRP A 521 -2.65 30.74 6.62
CA TRP A 521 -2.71 29.51 5.81
C TRP A 521 -2.04 28.29 6.49
N ALA A 522 -1.24 28.50 7.54
CA ALA A 522 -0.53 27.44 8.26
C ALA A 522 -1.13 27.12 9.64
N LYS A 523 -2.23 27.78 10.04
CA LYS A 523 -2.86 27.63 11.37
C LYS A 523 -3.81 26.43 11.50
N GLU A 524 -4.14 25.77 10.39
CA GLU A 524 -4.98 24.56 10.41
C GLU A 524 -4.11 23.33 10.75
#